data_2ce0db3c57a1aced12eae646b3396f33
#
_entry.id   2ce0db3c57a1aced12eae646b3396f33
#
_cell.length_a   1.000
_cell.length_b   1.000
_cell.length_c   1.000
_cell.angle_alpha   90.00
_cell.angle_beta   90.00
_cell.angle_gamma   90.00
#
_symmetry.space_group_name_H-M   'P 1'
#
loop_
_entity.id
_entity.type
_entity.pdbx_description
1 polymer ?
#
loop_
_entity_poly.entity_id
_entity_poly.type
_entity_poly.pdbx_seq_one_letter_code
_entity_poly.pdbx_strand_id
1 'polypeptide(L)'
;MGSFNGHAFAGSVALLVAFWSLRCAIRDFLAAPHAYVARAWHPVPIRGHWTRLAVYILVGGTFAQLVEGLCLGLMSALQRRLDIVQFEHAMIFVVFVIIGLIFCVHDTTSLLPLPPGSLHILWALGFFSEAVLTAFHSISHQGLEPRYHVFQAIAALACFLLALLVAACPSSFLLDVLFSSGVLFQGMWLWTMALSLYGVLQLPGCRNVDYKMVKCATEAEEHVAVAVADLQFITVLVLTALLVLALYARAARSAPRSSIQFILASREPHSSKGSSWEGVAMHVEGGTFMDGGKAVLGEAGGATAAPLTPPVIAPVAAPVAATVASPPAATAGAAAEGDAHHAVLLAHVVGMESESEGLLNVRV
;
A
#
# COMPACT_ATOMS: atom_id res chain seq x y z
N MET A 1 -2.91 22.22 -11.63
CA MET A 1 -2.41 21.46 -12.77
C MET A 1 -1.14 20.80 -12.39
N GLY A 2 -1.03 19.52 -12.74
CA GLY A 2 0.23 18.83 -12.61
C GLY A 2 1.32 19.54 -13.39
N SER A 3 2.50 19.64 -12.84
CA SER A 3 3.68 20.16 -13.52
C SER A 3 4.73 19.07 -13.59
N PHE A 4 5.71 19.21 -14.48
CA PHE A 4 6.87 18.34 -14.49
C PHE A 4 7.51 18.26 -13.10
N ASN A 5 7.75 19.41 -12.49
CA ASN A 5 8.40 19.51 -11.17
C ASN A 5 7.58 18.83 -10.07
N GLY A 6 6.25 19.04 -10.05
CA GLY A 6 5.36 18.44 -9.06
C GLY A 6 5.44 16.91 -9.06
N HIS A 7 5.32 16.28 -10.24
CA HIS A 7 5.40 14.82 -10.37
C HIS A 7 6.82 14.29 -10.14
N ALA A 8 7.84 14.93 -10.73
CA ALA A 8 9.23 14.49 -10.60
C ALA A 8 9.72 14.59 -9.14
N PHE A 9 9.37 15.66 -8.42
CA PHE A 9 9.79 15.85 -7.03
C PHE A 9 9.07 14.85 -6.11
N ALA A 10 7.74 14.72 -6.22
CA ALA A 10 6.98 13.74 -5.45
C ALA A 10 7.48 12.31 -5.71
N GLY A 11 7.72 11.97 -6.99
CA GLY A 11 8.33 10.72 -7.40
C GLY A 11 9.70 10.49 -6.77
N SER A 12 10.54 11.52 -6.70
CA SER A 12 11.87 11.42 -6.07
C SER A 12 11.79 11.15 -4.57
N VAL A 13 10.88 11.82 -3.85
CA VAL A 13 10.67 11.56 -2.42
C VAL A 13 10.21 10.11 -2.20
N ALA A 14 9.22 9.65 -2.97
CA ALA A 14 8.72 8.28 -2.90
C ALA A 14 9.84 7.26 -3.20
N LEU A 15 10.65 7.47 -4.24
CA LEU A 15 11.78 6.61 -4.58
C LEU A 15 12.81 6.50 -3.46
N LEU A 16 13.21 7.63 -2.86
CA LEU A 16 14.21 7.66 -1.79
C LEU A 16 13.71 6.90 -0.54
N VAL A 17 12.49 7.19 -0.11
CA VAL A 17 11.89 6.57 1.07
C VAL A 17 11.67 5.07 0.84
N ALA A 18 11.07 4.70 -0.30
CA ALA A 18 10.77 3.31 -0.62
C ALA A 18 12.03 2.46 -0.82
N PHE A 19 13.01 2.97 -1.55
CA PHE A 19 14.27 2.26 -1.77
C PHE A 19 15.00 1.99 -0.45
N TRP A 20 15.02 2.98 0.46
CA TRP A 20 15.61 2.83 1.78
C TRP A 20 14.85 1.77 2.60
N SER A 21 13.51 1.87 2.67
CA SER A 21 12.67 0.92 3.41
C SER A 21 12.84 -0.51 2.88
N LEU A 22 12.76 -0.69 1.55
CA LEU A 22 12.93 -1.98 0.90
C LEU A 22 14.30 -2.62 1.19
N ARG A 23 15.37 -1.83 1.07
CA ARG A 23 16.73 -2.30 1.39
C ARG A 23 16.85 -2.75 2.85
N CYS A 24 16.27 -1.99 3.78
CA CYS A 24 16.31 -2.32 5.19
C CYS A 24 15.45 -3.55 5.51
N ALA A 25 14.23 -3.65 4.98
CA ALA A 25 13.37 -4.80 5.15
C ALA A 25 14.05 -6.10 4.67
N ILE A 26 14.66 -6.08 3.49
CA ILE A 26 15.41 -7.22 2.94
C ILE A 26 16.58 -7.58 3.85
N ARG A 27 17.36 -6.61 4.31
CA ARG A 27 18.51 -6.84 5.19
C ARG A 27 18.08 -7.42 6.53
N ASP A 28 17.04 -6.87 7.15
CA ASP A 28 16.55 -7.27 8.47
C ASP A 28 15.96 -8.68 8.42
N PHE A 29 15.23 -9.03 7.35
CA PHE A 29 14.78 -10.40 7.10
C PHE A 29 15.95 -11.37 6.90
N LEU A 30 16.92 -11.04 6.06
CA LEU A 30 18.07 -11.91 5.83
C LEU A 30 18.98 -12.04 7.05
N ALA A 31 18.97 -11.10 7.99
CA ALA A 31 19.70 -11.19 9.26
C ALA A 31 19.01 -12.14 10.25
N ALA A 32 17.69 -12.10 10.37
CA ALA A 32 16.92 -12.90 11.34
C ALA A 32 15.53 -13.29 10.78
N PRO A 33 15.42 -14.26 9.84
CA PRO A 33 14.17 -14.59 9.17
C PRO A 33 13.03 -15.01 10.10
N HIS A 34 13.37 -15.72 11.18
CA HIS A 34 12.41 -16.23 12.18
C HIS A 34 11.90 -15.18 13.17
N ALA A 35 12.58 -14.04 13.27
CA ALA A 35 12.23 -12.93 14.16
C ALA A 35 11.87 -11.66 13.40
N TYR A 36 11.53 -11.79 12.12
CA TYR A 36 11.20 -10.64 11.30
C TYR A 36 9.91 -9.95 11.74
N VAL A 37 9.98 -8.62 11.83
CA VAL A 37 8.82 -7.75 12.08
C VAL A 37 8.95 -6.51 11.21
N ALA A 38 7.94 -6.26 10.40
CA ALA A 38 7.83 -5.10 9.53
C ALA A 38 7.87 -3.78 10.30
N ARG A 39 8.51 -2.78 9.74
CA ARG A 39 8.63 -1.44 10.35
C ARG A 39 8.09 -0.39 9.39
N ALA A 40 7.30 0.53 9.91
CA ALA A 40 6.73 1.61 9.12
C ALA A 40 7.79 2.62 8.60
N TRP A 41 8.96 2.67 9.25
CA TRP A 41 10.14 3.41 8.81
C TRP A 41 11.42 2.74 9.35
N HIS A 42 12.55 3.02 8.73
CA HIS A 42 13.84 2.45 9.10
C HIS A 42 14.89 3.53 9.42
N PRO A 43 15.64 3.39 10.53
CA PRO A 43 16.68 4.34 10.87
C PRO A 43 17.83 4.30 9.84
N VAL A 44 18.36 5.47 9.52
CA VAL A 44 19.57 5.60 8.71
C VAL A 44 20.79 5.46 9.65
N PRO A 45 21.89 4.77 9.26
CA PRO A 45 23.05 4.53 10.11
C PRO A 45 23.93 5.79 10.26
N ILE A 46 23.32 6.89 10.67
CA ILE A 46 23.97 8.17 10.95
C ILE A 46 23.71 8.50 12.42
N ARG A 47 24.70 9.10 13.09
CA ARG A 47 24.60 9.39 14.53
C ARG A 47 23.60 10.52 14.82
N GLY A 48 23.01 10.48 16.03
CA GLY A 48 22.14 11.53 16.56
C GLY A 48 20.77 11.56 15.87
N HIS A 49 20.18 12.75 15.76
CA HIS A 49 18.86 12.98 15.17
C HIS A 49 18.77 12.60 13.68
N TRP A 50 19.91 12.55 12.97
CA TRP A 50 19.98 12.16 11.57
C TRP A 50 19.63 10.69 11.29
N THR A 51 19.50 9.86 12.32
CA THR A 51 18.95 8.50 12.17
C THR A 51 17.57 8.50 11.52
N ARG A 52 16.81 9.61 11.67
CA ARG A 52 15.46 9.82 11.13
C ARG A 52 15.43 10.47 9.76
N LEU A 53 16.53 10.50 9.05
CA LEU A 53 16.67 11.21 7.77
C LEU A 53 15.56 10.82 6.76
N ALA A 54 15.18 9.54 6.69
CA ALA A 54 14.12 9.08 5.80
C ALA A 54 12.75 9.75 6.13
N VAL A 55 12.43 9.89 7.42
CA VAL A 55 11.21 10.60 7.87
C VAL A 55 11.31 12.10 7.60
N TYR A 56 12.49 12.69 7.77
CA TYR A 56 12.69 14.11 7.46
C TYR A 56 12.58 14.39 5.95
N ILE A 57 13.06 13.47 5.09
CA ILE A 57 12.88 13.56 3.64
C ILE A 57 11.39 13.47 3.28
N LEU A 58 10.65 12.56 3.91
CA LEU A 58 9.21 12.47 3.73
C LEU A 58 8.52 13.78 4.11
N VAL A 59 8.71 14.25 5.35
CA VAL A 59 8.06 15.47 5.85
C VAL A 59 8.49 16.70 5.04
N GLY A 60 9.78 16.89 4.84
CA GLY A 60 10.30 18.06 4.11
C GLY A 60 9.88 18.06 2.65
N GLY A 61 9.90 16.90 2.01
CA GLY A 61 9.48 16.74 0.62
C GLY A 61 7.98 17.00 0.44
N THR A 62 7.14 16.35 1.25
CA THR A 62 5.69 16.57 1.19
C THR A 62 5.30 18.00 1.60
N PHE A 63 5.99 18.61 2.56
CA PHE A 63 5.79 20.01 2.93
C PHE A 63 6.16 20.97 1.79
N ALA A 64 7.27 20.74 1.08
CA ALA A 64 7.64 21.56 -0.06
C ALA A 64 6.58 21.51 -1.17
N GLN A 65 6.04 20.32 -1.46
CA GLN A 65 4.95 20.15 -2.42
C GLN A 65 3.64 20.82 -1.97
N LEU A 66 3.32 20.72 -0.68
CA LEU A 66 2.18 21.43 -0.10
C LEU A 66 2.31 22.96 -0.31
N VAL A 67 3.47 23.52 0.00
CA VAL A 67 3.73 24.95 -0.18
C VAL A 67 3.63 25.35 -1.66
N GLU A 68 4.22 24.56 -2.57
CA GLU A 68 4.11 24.79 -4.02
C GLU A 68 2.64 24.82 -4.47
N GLY A 69 1.86 23.79 -4.12
CA GLY A 69 0.44 23.70 -4.49
C GLY A 69 -0.40 24.85 -3.95
N LEU A 70 -0.20 25.23 -2.68
CA LEU A 70 -0.90 26.37 -2.06
C LEU A 70 -0.50 27.70 -2.70
N CYS A 71 0.79 27.92 -2.98
CA CYS A 71 1.26 29.13 -3.64
C CYS A 71 0.67 29.28 -5.04
N LEU A 72 0.69 28.21 -5.85
CA LEU A 72 0.12 28.20 -7.20
C LEU A 72 -1.40 28.38 -7.17
N GLY A 73 -2.11 27.71 -6.24
CA GLY A 73 -3.54 27.88 -6.04
C GLY A 73 -3.92 29.30 -5.63
N LEU A 74 -3.18 29.90 -4.68
CA LEU A 74 -3.41 31.28 -4.26
C LEU A 74 -3.12 32.28 -5.37
N MET A 75 -2.03 32.11 -6.12
CA MET A 75 -1.70 32.96 -7.26
C MET A 75 -2.80 32.93 -8.34
N SER A 76 -3.35 31.74 -8.62
CA SER A 76 -4.47 31.61 -9.56
C SER A 76 -5.74 32.31 -9.05
N ALA A 77 -6.03 32.18 -7.75
CA ALA A 77 -7.18 32.84 -7.12
C ALA A 77 -7.04 34.39 -7.16
N LEU A 78 -5.86 34.92 -6.90
CA LEU A 78 -5.57 36.37 -6.99
C LEU A 78 -5.77 36.91 -8.42
N GLN A 79 -5.52 36.06 -9.44
CA GLN A 79 -5.80 36.36 -10.85
C GLN A 79 -7.27 36.16 -11.24
N ARG A 80 -8.16 35.93 -10.27
CA ARG A 80 -9.58 35.60 -10.47
C ARG A 80 -9.82 34.33 -11.32
N ARG A 81 -8.86 33.43 -11.31
CA ARG A 81 -8.96 32.10 -11.93
C ARG A 81 -8.74 31.08 -10.84
N LEU A 82 -9.84 30.63 -10.21
CA LEU A 82 -9.75 29.60 -9.19
C LEU A 82 -9.37 28.27 -9.83
N ASP A 83 -8.11 27.87 -9.64
CA ASP A 83 -7.60 26.57 -10.09
C ASP A 83 -7.70 25.57 -8.94
N ILE A 84 -8.85 24.88 -8.87
CA ILE A 84 -9.15 23.93 -7.80
C ILE A 84 -8.18 22.76 -7.78
N VAL A 85 -7.63 22.41 -8.93
CA VAL A 85 -6.69 21.30 -9.12
C VAL A 85 -5.42 21.46 -8.28
N GLN A 86 -4.93 22.69 -8.11
CA GLN A 86 -3.78 22.95 -7.23
C GLN A 86 -4.08 22.64 -5.76
N PHE A 87 -5.30 22.94 -5.34
CA PHE A 87 -5.74 22.64 -3.97
C PHE A 87 -5.95 21.14 -3.77
N GLU A 88 -6.41 20.38 -4.78
CA GLU A 88 -6.52 18.92 -4.72
C GLU A 88 -5.14 18.28 -4.50
N HIS A 89 -4.13 18.68 -5.28
CA HIS A 89 -2.75 18.23 -5.06
C HIS A 89 -2.22 18.61 -3.68
N ALA A 90 -2.44 19.88 -3.25
CA ALA A 90 -2.02 20.32 -1.94
C ALA A 90 -2.63 19.47 -0.81
N MET A 91 -3.90 19.06 -0.93
CA MET A 91 -4.57 18.24 0.08
C MET A 91 -3.97 16.85 0.23
N ILE A 92 -3.50 16.21 -0.86
CA ILE A 92 -2.75 14.94 -0.78
C ILE A 92 -1.52 15.14 0.12
N PHE A 93 -0.77 16.21 -0.11
CA PHE A 93 0.45 16.48 0.67
C PHE A 93 0.18 16.88 2.12
N VAL A 94 -0.94 17.58 2.42
CA VAL A 94 -1.36 17.84 3.81
C VAL A 94 -1.43 16.55 4.61
N VAL A 95 -2.07 15.51 4.06
CA VAL A 95 -2.23 14.22 4.74
C VAL A 95 -0.86 13.60 5.03
N PHE A 96 0.04 13.55 4.05
CA PHE A 96 1.38 12.98 4.24
C PHE A 96 2.27 13.80 5.18
N VAL A 97 2.14 15.15 5.21
CA VAL A 97 2.82 15.99 6.18
C VAL A 97 2.35 15.66 7.60
N ILE A 98 1.04 15.55 7.81
CA ILE A 98 0.47 15.21 9.12
C ILE A 98 0.97 13.82 9.57
N ILE A 99 0.93 12.82 8.69
CA ILE A 99 1.42 11.46 8.96
C ILE A 99 2.89 11.49 9.34
N GLY A 100 3.73 12.18 8.58
CA GLY A 100 5.16 12.29 8.87
C GLY A 100 5.45 13.01 10.19
N LEU A 101 4.67 14.05 10.53
CA LEU A 101 4.77 14.71 11.84
C LEU A 101 4.36 13.78 12.98
N ILE A 102 3.31 12.97 12.82
CA ILE A 102 2.92 11.95 13.79
C ILE A 102 4.06 10.93 13.99
N PHE A 103 4.72 10.49 12.92
CA PHE A 103 5.90 9.62 13.01
C PHE A 103 7.02 10.27 13.82
N CYS A 104 7.32 11.55 13.57
CA CYS A 104 8.30 12.30 14.32
C CYS A 104 7.95 12.38 15.82
N VAL A 105 6.70 12.74 16.15
CA VAL A 105 6.24 12.88 17.55
C VAL A 105 6.26 11.53 18.27
N HIS A 106 5.75 10.46 17.62
CA HIS A 106 5.75 9.11 18.16
C HIS A 106 7.16 8.62 18.49
N ASP A 107 8.12 8.87 17.60
CA ASP A 107 9.48 8.37 17.73
C ASP A 107 10.37 9.22 18.66
N THR A 108 10.09 10.52 18.81
CA THR A 108 10.94 11.43 19.57
C THR A 108 10.42 11.75 20.96
N THR A 109 9.16 11.45 21.25
CA THR A 109 8.49 11.84 22.51
C THR A 109 7.65 10.68 23.05
N SER A 110 7.29 10.78 24.33
CA SER A 110 6.28 9.92 24.96
C SER A 110 4.85 10.47 24.87
N LEU A 111 4.64 11.55 24.12
CA LEU A 111 3.34 12.23 24.01
C LEU A 111 2.31 11.39 23.25
N LEU A 112 2.76 10.56 22.32
CA LEU A 112 1.88 9.77 21.45
C LEU A 112 2.33 8.29 21.42
N PRO A 113 2.05 7.51 22.48
CA PRO A 113 2.39 6.09 22.55
C PRO A 113 1.40 5.28 21.70
N LEU A 114 1.65 5.15 20.42
CA LEU A 114 0.79 4.41 19.50
C LEU A 114 0.99 2.89 19.64
N PRO A 115 -0.11 2.10 19.58
CA PRO A 115 -0.02 0.65 19.53
C PRO A 115 0.77 0.13 18.32
N PRO A 116 1.31 -1.10 18.38
CA PRO A 116 1.93 -1.74 17.22
C PRO A 116 0.98 -1.76 16.02
N GLY A 117 1.50 -1.51 14.82
CA GLY A 117 0.71 -1.44 13.57
C GLY A 117 0.09 -0.08 13.27
N SER A 118 -0.09 0.81 14.26
CA SER A 118 -0.73 2.13 14.04
C SER A 118 -0.05 2.95 12.95
N LEU A 119 1.27 2.91 12.87
CA LEU A 119 2.01 3.66 11.84
C LEU A 119 1.73 3.13 10.41
N HIS A 120 1.48 1.82 10.26
CA HIS A 120 1.05 1.26 8.96
C HIS A 120 -0.39 1.64 8.62
N ILE A 121 -1.27 1.76 9.63
CA ILE A 121 -2.64 2.29 9.42
C ILE A 121 -2.59 3.75 8.98
N LEU A 122 -1.66 4.56 9.50
CA LEU A 122 -1.46 5.93 9.03
C LEU A 122 -0.97 5.96 7.58
N TRP A 123 -0.04 5.08 7.19
CA TRP A 123 0.34 4.90 5.79
C TRP A 123 -0.87 4.54 4.92
N ALA A 124 -1.71 3.59 5.39
CA ALA A 124 -2.94 3.22 4.70
C ALA A 124 -3.86 4.44 4.50
N LEU A 125 -4.07 5.25 5.54
CA LEU A 125 -4.88 6.48 5.42
C LEU A 125 -4.30 7.45 4.37
N GLY A 126 -2.98 7.63 4.34
CA GLY A 126 -2.30 8.47 3.34
C GLY A 126 -2.57 7.99 1.92
N PHE A 127 -2.34 6.71 1.66
CA PHE A 127 -2.55 6.13 0.32
C PHE A 127 -4.03 6.04 -0.07
N PHE A 128 -4.95 5.84 0.88
CA PHE A 128 -6.38 5.93 0.62
C PHE A 128 -6.78 7.34 0.18
N SER A 129 -6.31 8.36 0.89
CA SER A 129 -6.57 9.76 0.54
C SER A 129 -6.01 10.12 -0.83
N GLU A 130 -4.79 9.65 -1.14
CA GLU A 130 -4.18 9.82 -2.45
C GLU A 130 -5.01 9.14 -3.53
N ALA A 131 -5.42 7.87 -3.34
CA ALA A 131 -6.21 7.12 -4.31
C ALA A 131 -7.53 7.82 -4.62
N VAL A 132 -8.26 8.29 -3.60
CA VAL A 132 -9.54 8.97 -3.75
C VAL A 132 -9.37 10.31 -4.46
N LEU A 133 -8.44 11.15 -3.99
CA LEU A 133 -8.22 12.47 -4.59
C LEU A 133 -7.70 12.37 -6.02
N THR A 134 -6.80 11.43 -6.31
CA THR A 134 -6.28 11.22 -7.66
C THR A 134 -7.35 10.64 -8.60
N ALA A 135 -8.25 9.78 -8.10
CA ALA A 135 -9.38 9.29 -8.88
C ALA A 135 -10.36 10.42 -9.24
N PHE A 136 -10.72 11.30 -8.31
CA PHE A 136 -11.54 12.49 -8.60
C PHE A 136 -10.83 13.45 -9.54
N HIS A 137 -9.54 13.67 -9.32
CA HIS A 137 -8.71 14.50 -10.19
C HIS A 137 -8.71 13.97 -11.64
N SER A 138 -8.65 12.66 -11.84
CA SER A 138 -8.67 12.06 -13.19
C SER A 138 -9.95 12.38 -13.96
N ILE A 139 -11.10 12.51 -13.28
CA ILE A 139 -12.39 12.80 -13.90
C ILE A 139 -12.49 14.27 -14.35
N SER A 140 -11.79 15.18 -13.69
CA SER A 140 -11.81 16.61 -13.99
C SER A 140 -10.91 17.02 -15.17
N HIS A 141 -10.05 16.11 -15.64
CA HIS A 141 -9.12 16.33 -16.74
C HIS A 141 -9.65 15.82 -18.08
N GLN A 142 -9.05 16.32 -19.17
CA GLN A 142 -9.31 15.90 -20.54
C GLN A 142 -8.02 15.46 -21.24
N GLY A 143 -8.17 14.72 -22.33
CA GLY A 143 -7.06 14.20 -23.12
C GLY A 143 -6.37 13.01 -22.44
N LEU A 144 -5.05 12.94 -22.51
CA LEU A 144 -4.27 11.80 -22.07
C LEU A 144 -4.03 11.75 -20.53
N GLU A 145 -4.08 12.89 -19.86
CA GLU A 145 -3.80 12.99 -18.40
C GLU A 145 -4.68 12.06 -17.53
N PRO A 146 -6.01 11.94 -17.77
CA PRO A 146 -6.87 11.03 -17.03
C PRO A 146 -6.33 9.61 -16.94
N ARG A 147 -5.81 9.08 -18.04
CA ARG A 147 -5.30 7.70 -18.10
C ARG A 147 -4.16 7.48 -17.12
N TYR A 148 -3.21 8.40 -17.06
CA TYR A 148 -2.08 8.33 -16.14
C TYR A 148 -2.51 8.46 -14.68
N HIS A 149 -3.46 9.35 -14.37
CA HIS A 149 -3.97 9.54 -13.01
C HIS A 149 -4.83 8.37 -12.54
N VAL A 150 -5.60 7.71 -13.40
CA VAL A 150 -6.29 6.46 -13.06
C VAL A 150 -5.28 5.38 -12.63
N PHE A 151 -4.19 5.22 -13.36
CA PHE A 151 -3.14 4.28 -12.97
C PHE A 151 -2.47 4.65 -11.65
N GLN A 152 -2.24 5.94 -11.37
CA GLN A 152 -1.76 6.40 -10.07
C GLN A 152 -2.75 6.06 -8.96
N ALA A 153 -4.04 6.28 -9.16
CA ALA A 153 -5.08 5.94 -8.20
C ALA A 153 -5.13 4.43 -7.90
N ILE A 154 -4.98 3.58 -8.93
CA ILE A 154 -4.89 2.11 -8.78
C ILE A 154 -3.65 1.73 -7.95
N ALA A 155 -2.51 2.33 -8.24
CA ALA A 155 -1.27 2.07 -7.50
C ALA A 155 -1.38 2.51 -6.04
N ALA A 156 -1.97 3.68 -5.76
CA ALA A 156 -2.22 4.17 -4.41
C ALA A 156 -3.21 3.26 -3.65
N LEU A 157 -4.29 2.80 -4.31
CA LEU A 157 -5.22 1.85 -3.72
C LEU A 157 -4.54 0.51 -3.37
N ALA A 158 -3.65 0.02 -4.22
CA ALA A 158 -2.87 -1.17 -3.92
C ALA A 158 -1.96 -0.96 -2.69
N CYS A 159 -1.29 0.18 -2.58
CA CYS A 159 -0.49 0.53 -1.40
C CYS A 159 -1.33 0.65 -0.13
N PHE A 160 -2.53 1.24 -0.21
CA PHE A 160 -3.49 1.27 0.89
C PHE A 160 -3.80 -0.14 1.42
N LEU A 161 -4.20 -1.06 0.52
CA LEU A 161 -4.53 -2.44 0.90
C LEU A 161 -3.31 -3.17 1.48
N LEU A 162 -2.13 -3.01 0.88
CA LEU A 162 -0.90 -3.62 1.37
C LEU A 162 -0.50 -3.08 2.74
N ALA A 163 -0.65 -1.79 3.00
CA ALA A 163 -0.37 -1.20 4.31
C ALA A 163 -1.29 -1.78 5.41
N LEU A 164 -2.59 -1.98 5.11
CA LEU A 164 -3.52 -2.66 6.02
C LEU A 164 -3.10 -4.11 6.29
N LEU A 165 -2.70 -4.84 5.25
CA LEU A 165 -2.23 -6.21 5.39
C LEU A 165 -0.94 -6.31 6.21
N VAL A 166 0.00 -5.37 6.04
CA VAL A 166 1.21 -5.30 6.88
C VAL A 166 0.85 -4.99 8.33
N ALA A 167 -0.09 -4.07 8.58
CA ALA A 167 -0.57 -3.78 9.94
C ALA A 167 -1.18 -5.02 10.61
N ALA A 168 -1.94 -5.82 9.85
CA ALA A 168 -2.57 -7.05 10.34
C ALA A 168 -1.58 -8.21 10.51
N CYS A 169 -0.57 -8.31 9.65
CA CYS A 169 0.39 -9.40 9.60
C CYS A 169 1.84 -8.88 9.62
N PRO A 170 2.31 -8.24 10.71
CA PRO A 170 3.60 -7.55 10.75
C PRO A 170 4.81 -8.50 10.65
N SER A 171 4.65 -9.80 10.91
CA SER A 171 5.70 -10.80 10.73
C SER A 171 5.89 -11.27 9.28
N SER A 172 5.04 -10.83 8.37
CA SER A 172 5.12 -11.22 6.95
C SER A 172 6.12 -10.34 6.19
N PHE A 173 7.31 -10.87 5.95
CA PHE A 173 8.31 -10.24 5.09
C PHE A 173 7.77 -9.95 3.69
N LEU A 174 7.00 -10.89 3.12
CA LEU A 174 6.45 -10.74 1.78
C LEU A 174 5.53 -9.52 1.66
N LEU A 175 4.64 -9.32 2.63
CA LEU A 175 3.73 -8.18 2.64
C LEU A 175 4.49 -6.85 2.76
N ASP A 176 5.51 -6.78 3.61
CA ASP A 176 6.33 -5.57 3.78
C ASP A 176 7.13 -5.23 2.52
N VAL A 177 7.71 -6.25 1.87
CA VAL A 177 8.39 -6.06 0.57
C VAL A 177 7.40 -5.63 -0.51
N LEU A 178 6.21 -6.21 -0.58
CA LEU A 178 5.19 -5.81 -1.54
C LEU A 178 4.73 -4.37 -1.30
N PHE A 179 4.51 -3.98 -0.06
CA PHE A 179 4.16 -2.61 0.30
C PHE A 179 5.26 -1.61 -0.11
N SER A 180 6.50 -1.88 0.30
CA SER A 180 7.65 -1.04 -0.05
C SER A 180 7.88 -0.98 -1.58
N SER A 181 7.63 -2.10 -2.28
CA SER A 181 7.71 -2.17 -3.74
C SER A 181 6.59 -1.38 -4.42
N GLY A 182 5.39 -1.35 -3.83
CA GLY A 182 4.27 -0.53 -4.31
C GLY A 182 4.60 0.95 -4.23
N VAL A 183 5.18 1.41 -3.12
CA VAL A 183 5.64 2.81 -2.99
C VAL A 183 6.79 3.13 -3.96
N LEU A 184 7.71 2.19 -4.18
CA LEU A 184 8.79 2.32 -5.17
C LEU A 184 8.21 2.44 -6.58
N PHE A 185 7.24 1.61 -6.92
CA PHE A 185 6.51 1.65 -8.19
C PHE A 185 5.83 3.01 -8.40
N GLN A 186 5.13 3.55 -7.39
CA GLN A 186 4.51 4.88 -7.47
C GLN A 186 5.55 5.97 -7.78
N GLY A 187 6.70 5.92 -7.11
CA GLY A 187 7.79 6.86 -7.40
C GLY A 187 8.29 6.79 -8.84
N MET A 188 8.47 5.58 -9.39
CA MET A 188 8.84 5.37 -10.80
C MET A 188 7.72 5.80 -11.74
N TRP A 189 6.46 5.55 -11.39
CA TRP A 189 5.31 5.94 -12.18
C TRP A 189 5.14 7.47 -12.25
N LEU A 190 5.30 8.18 -11.12
CA LEU A 190 5.27 9.64 -11.08
C LEU A 190 6.36 10.26 -11.96
N TRP A 191 7.56 9.68 -12.00
CA TRP A 191 8.60 10.08 -12.94
C TRP A 191 8.20 9.81 -14.39
N THR A 192 7.57 8.66 -14.67
CA THR A 192 7.05 8.34 -16.02
C THR A 192 6.00 9.37 -16.44
N MET A 193 5.09 9.74 -15.53
CA MET A 193 4.10 10.80 -15.78
C MET A 193 4.77 12.14 -16.07
N ALA A 194 5.75 12.55 -15.24
CA ALA A 194 6.49 13.80 -15.46
C ALA A 194 7.12 13.85 -16.85
N LEU A 195 7.79 12.77 -17.26
CA LEU A 195 8.49 12.69 -18.54
C LEU A 195 7.55 12.60 -19.74
N SER A 196 6.44 11.87 -19.61
CA SER A 196 5.51 11.63 -20.73
C SER A 196 4.50 12.76 -20.93
N LEU A 197 4.02 13.38 -19.84
CA LEU A 197 3.02 14.45 -19.92
C LEU A 197 3.64 15.83 -20.08
N TYR A 198 4.78 16.09 -19.44
CA TYR A 198 5.36 17.44 -19.35
C TYR A 198 6.80 17.54 -19.81
N GLY A 199 7.46 16.39 -20.07
CA GLY A 199 8.89 16.31 -20.32
C GLY A 199 9.27 15.93 -21.74
N VAL A 200 10.42 15.26 -21.83
CA VAL A 200 11.08 14.94 -23.10
C VAL A 200 10.54 13.68 -23.79
N LEU A 201 9.74 12.87 -23.10
CA LEU A 201 9.14 11.64 -23.65
C LEU A 201 7.71 11.89 -24.16
N GLN A 202 7.52 13.00 -24.85
CA GLN A 202 6.22 13.28 -25.47
C GLN A 202 5.87 12.22 -26.50
N LEU A 203 4.61 11.81 -26.47
CA LEU A 203 4.11 10.79 -27.37
C LEU A 203 3.98 11.36 -28.80
N PRO A 204 4.32 10.58 -29.84
CA PRO A 204 4.19 11.02 -31.23
C PRO A 204 2.78 11.53 -31.53
N GLY A 205 2.69 12.66 -32.17
CA GLY A 205 1.42 13.31 -32.52
C GLY A 205 0.71 14.04 -31.39
N CYS A 206 1.20 13.91 -30.15
CA CYS A 206 0.63 14.59 -29.00
C CYS A 206 1.57 15.70 -28.49
N ARG A 207 0.99 16.79 -28.03
CA ARG A 207 1.76 17.92 -27.48
C ARG A 207 1.08 18.52 -26.25
N ASN A 208 1.87 19.06 -25.36
CA ASN A 208 1.35 19.82 -24.25
C ASN A 208 0.85 21.19 -24.74
N VAL A 209 -0.41 21.51 -24.44
CA VAL A 209 -1.05 22.77 -24.80
C VAL A 209 -1.15 23.63 -23.55
N ASP A 210 -0.50 24.80 -23.58
CA ASP A 210 -0.50 25.80 -22.51
C ASP A 210 -0.03 25.25 -21.15
N TYR A 211 0.84 24.26 -21.13
CA TYR A 211 1.29 23.55 -19.92
C TYR A 211 0.12 22.96 -19.11
N LYS A 212 -1.02 22.72 -19.75
CA LYS A 212 -2.28 22.39 -19.04
C LYS A 212 -2.81 21.00 -19.38
N MET A 213 -2.69 20.55 -20.60
CA MET A 213 -3.17 19.26 -21.03
C MET A 213 -2.37 18.74 -22.22
N VAL A 214 -2.26 17.44 -22.33
CA VAL A 214 -1.69 16.80 -23.50
C VAL A 214 -2.81 16.49 -24.49
N LYS A 215 -2.77 17.16 -25.66
CA LYS A 215 -3.70 16.91 -26.76
C LYS A 215 -2.97 16.25 -27.92
N CYS A 216 -3.62 15.25 -28.51
CA CYS A 216 -3.17 14.62 -29.74
C CYS A 216 -3.84 15.29 -30.96
N ALA A 217 -3.18 15.29 -32.09
CA ALA A 217 -3.67 15.97 -33.28
C ALA A 217 -4.88 15.25 -33.91
N THR A 218 -4.96 13.93 -33.74
CA THR A 218 -6.04 13.08 -34.25
C THR A 218 -6.48 12.06 -33.20
N GLU A 219 -7.70 11.55 -33.32
CA GLU A 219 -8.23 10.47 -32.50
C GLU A 219 -7.37 9.18 -32.58
N ALA A 220 -6.86 8.87 -33.78
CA ALA A 220 -5.97 7.74 -33.98
C ALA A 220 -4.66 7.87 -33.16
N GLU A 221 -4.09 9.06 -33.09
CA GLU A 221 -2.90 9.34 -32.27
C GLU A 221 -3.22 9.28 -30.78
N GLU A 222 -4.42 9.71 -30.36
CA GLU A 222 -4.86 9.59 -28.98
C GLU A 222 -5.00 8.11 -28.56
N HIS A 223 -5.59 7.26 -29.40
CA HIS A 223 -5.65 5.81 -29.16
C HIS A 223 -4.25 5.18 -29.04
N VAL A 224 -3.32 5.56 -29.88
CA VAL A 224 -1.91 5.10 -29.78
C VAL A 224 -1.29 5.58 -28.50
N ALA A 225 -1.52 6.84 -28.10
CA ALA A 225 -0.97 7.41 -26.88
C ALA A 225 -1.50 6.71 -25.62
N VAL A 226 -2.80 6.39 -25.59
CA VAL A 226 -3.41 5.59 -24.50
C VAL A 226 -2.77 4.20 -24.42
N ALA A 227 -2.61 3.49 -25.56
CA ALA A 227 -1.97 2.19 -25.58
C ALA A 227 -0.50 2.24 -25.12
N VAL A 228 0.21 3.31 -25.45
CA VAL A 228 1.59 3.53 -24.95
C VAL A 228 1.60 3.76 -23.44
N ALA A 229 0.65 4.52 -22.88
CA ALA A 229 0.51 4.69 -21.44
C ALA A 229 0.30 3.35 -20.72
N ASP A 230 -0.55 2.48 -21.28
CA ASP A 230 -0.79 1.13 -20.74
C ASP A 230 0.49 0.28 -20.75
N LEU A 231 1.24 0.30 -21.86
CA LEU A 231 2.52 -0.39 -21.96
C LEU A 231 3.57 0.17 -20.99
N GLN A 232 3.62 1.49 -20.82
CA GLN A 232 4.51 2.13 -19.84
C GLN A 232 4.19 1.65 -18.41
N PHE A 233 2.90 1.58 -18.03
CA PHE A 233 2.50 1.11 -16.70
C PHE A 233 2.98 -0.31 -16.42
N ILE A 234 2.75 -1.24 -17.35
CA ILE A 234 3.22 -2.63 -17.22
C ILE A 234 4.75 -2.70 -17.25
N THR A 235 5.41 -1.91 -18.08
CA THR A 235 6.88 -1.86 -18.14
C THR A 235 7.47 -1.41 -16.81
N VAL A 236 6.93 -0.34 -16.21
CA VAL A 236 7.38 0.14 -14.90
C VAL A 236 7.14 -0.90 -13.82
N LEU A 237 6.00 -1.62 -13.87
CA LEU A 237 5.72 -2.71 -12.93
C LEU A 237 6.76 -3.83 -13.02
N VAL A 238 7.08 -4.27 -14.25
CA VAL A 238 8.10 -5.31 -14.49
C VAL A 238 9.48 -4.84 -14.04
N LEU A 239 9.87 -3.60 -14.37
CA LEU A 239 11.15 -3.03 -13.96
C LEU A 239 11.26 -2.93 -12.45
N THR A 240 10.18 -2.54 -11.75
CA THR A 240 10.12 -2.53 -10.29
C THR A 240 10.35 -3.93 -9.73
N ALA A 241 9.66 -4.94 -10.24
CA ALA A 241 9.82 -6.32 -9.80
C ALA A 241 11.26 -6.84 -10.01
N LEU A 242 11.86 -6.56 -11.17
CA LEU A 242 13.24 -6.94 -11.46
C LEU A 242 14.23 -6.23 -10.54
N LEU A 243 14.03 -4.95 -10.24
CA LEU A 243 14.84 -4.19 -9.31
C LEU A 243 14.77 -4.79 -7.89
N VAL A 244 13.57 -5.12 -7.41
CA VAL A 244 13.36 -5.76 -6.10
C VAL A 244 14.08 -7.10 -6.03
N LEU A 245 13.94 -7.94 -7.06
CA LEU A 245 14.63 -9.23 -7.14
C LEU A 245 16.16 -9.06 -7.16
N ALA A 246 16.67 -8.08 -7.89
CA ALA A 246 18.09 -7.77 -7.94
C ALA A 246 18.63 -7.31 -6.58
N LEU A 247 17.88 -6.44 -5.87
CA LEU A 247 18.23 -6.01 -4.52
C LEU A 247 18.26 -7.18 -3.54
N TYR A 248 17.23 -8.04 -3.59
CA TYR A 248 17.18 -9.24 -2.77
C TYR A 248 18.34 -10.19 -3.07
N ALA A 249 18.58 -10.51 -4.35
CA ALA A 249 19.67 -11.39 -4.76
C ALA A 249 21.04 -10.85 -4.36
N ARG A 250 21.24 -9.52 -4.47
CA ARG A 250 22.49 -8.87 -4.02
C ARG A 250 22.67 -9.00 -2.52
N ALA A 251 21.62 -8.72 -1.73
CA ALA A 251 21.67 -8.79 -0.28
C ALA A 251 21.87 -10.24 0.21
N ALA A 252 21.22 -11.21 -0.42
CA ALA A 252 21.33 -12.64 -0.09
C ALA A 252 22.75 -13.18 -0.25
N ARG A 253 23.55 -12.64 -1.19
CA ARG A 253 24.98 -13.03 -1.36
C ARG A 253 25.84 -12.69 -0.14
N SER A 254 25.43 -11.67 0.65
CA SER A 254 26.16 -11.21 1.83
C SER A 254 25.48 -11.66 3.13
N ALA A 255 24.39 -12.43 3.05
CA ALA A 255 23.64 -12.88 4.20
C ALA A 255 24.34 -14.03 4.95
N PRO A 256 24.09 -14.22 6.26
CA PRO A 256 24.59 -15.34 7.03
C PRO A 256 24.14 -16.68 6.43
N ARG A 257 25.04 -17.66 6.37
CA ARG A 257 24.72 -19.00 5.84
C ARG A 257 23.56 -19.68 6.58
N SER A 258 23.46 -19.49 7.89
CA SER A 258 22.38 -20.01 8.73
C SER A 258 21.01 -19.49 8.28
N SER A 259 20.89 -18.22 7.96
CA SER A 259 19.66 -17.59 7.46
C SER A 259 19.25 -18.16 6.10
N ILE A 260 20.20 -18.33 5.20
CA ILE A 260 19.95 -18.92 3.88
C ILE A 260 19.51 -20.38 4.02
N GLN A 261 20.15 -21.15 4.89
CA GLN A 261 19.75 -22.55 5.16
C GLN A 261 18.33 -22.62 5.76
N PHE A 262 17.98 -21.74 6.69
CA PHE A 262 16.62 -21.62 7.22
C PHE A 262 15.58 -21.37 6.12
N ILE A 263 15.84 -20.38 5.25
CA ILE A 263 14.94 -20.05 4.15
C ILE A 263 14.79 -21.23 3.17
N LEU A 264 15.89 -21.93 2.88
CA LEU A 264 15.86 -23.10 2.00
C LEU A 264 15.13 -24.29 2.64
N ALA A 265 15.34 -24.56 3.92
CA ALA A 265 14.64 -25.60 4.66
C ALA A 265 13.12 -25.34 4.73
N SER A 266 12.70 -24.08 4.80
CA SER A 266 11.28 -23.70 4.76
C SER A 266 10.63 -23.93 3.38
N ARG A 267 11.43 -24.20 2.34
CA ARG A 267 10.95 -24.53 0.97
C ARG A 267 10.60 -26.00 0.79
N GLU A 268 11.18 -26.90 1.61
CA GLU A 268 10.82 -28.30 1.50
C GLU A 268 9.36 -28.43 1.92
N PRO A 269 8.45 -28.87 1.01
CA PRO A 269 7.13 -29.25 1.42
C PRO A 269 7.34 -30.28 2.52
N HIS A 270 6.59 -30.18 3.64
CA HIS A 270 6.45 -31.27 4.57
C HIS A 270 6.08 -32.48 3.73
N SER A 271 7.10 -33.24 3.29
CA SER A 271 6.93 -34.59 2.85
C SER A 271 6.29 -35.25 4.06
N SER A 272 4.99 -35.46 3.96
CA SER A 272 4.28 -36.31 4.89
C SER A 272 5.03 -37.62 4.84
N LYS A 273 6.01 -37.78 5.75
CA LYS A 273 6.43 -39.11 6.17
C LYS A 273 5.10 -39.75 6.52
N GLY A 274 4.65 -40.65 5.66
CA GLY A 274 3.43 -41.38 5.82
C GLY A 274 3.38 -41.83 7.26
N SER A 275 2.45 -41.29 8.05
CA SER A 275 1.98 -41.97 9.22
C SER A 275 1.38 -43.24 8.69
N SER A 276 2.21 -44.27 8.68
CA SER A 276 1.78 -45.65 8.59
C SER A 276 0.76 -45.82 9.71
N TRP A 277 -0.51 -45.87 9.34
CA TRP A 277 -1.62 -46.28 10.18
C TRP A 277 -1.61 -47.80 10.37
N GLU A 278 -0.43 -48.37 10.50
CA GLU A 278 -0.28 -49.77 10.89
C GLU A 278 -0.13 -49.80 12.40
N GLY A 279 -1.19 -50.26 13.07
CA GLY A 279 -1.10 -50.82 14.41
C GLY A 279 -1.77 -50.05 15.55
N VAL A 280 -3.02 -49.57 15.41
CA VAL A 280 -3.94 -49.56 16.53
C VAL A 280 -4.81 -50.79 16.48
N ALA A 281 -4.20 -51.91 16.75
CA ALA A 281 -4.94 -53.08 17.19
C ALA A 281 -5.44 -52.79 18.62
N MET A 282 -6.76 -52.66 18.78
CA MET A 282 -7.41 -52.67 20.07
C MET A 282 -7.15 -54.05 20.69
N HIS A 283 -6.21 -54.12 21.61
CA HIS A 283 -6.13 -55.20 22.60
C HIS A 283 -7.08 -54.83 23.76
N VAL A 284 -8.29 -55.38 23.65
CA VAL A 284 -9.17 -55.56 24.80
C VAL A 284 -8.70 -56.84 25.46
N GLU A 285 -7.95 -56.72 26.53
CA GLU A 285 -7.77 -57.85 27.48
C GLU A 285 -8.18 -57.40 28.87
N GLY A 286 -9.11 -58.19 29.35
CA GLY A 286 -9.68 -58.15 30.64
C GLY A 286 -8.72 -58.57 31.74
N GLY A 287 -9.04 -58.08 32.91
CA GLY A 287 -8.96 -58.49 34.26
C GLY A 287 -7.77 -59.26 34.75
N THR A 288 -7.28 -58.83 35.86
CA THR A 288 -7.18 -59.47 37.21
C THR A 288 -6.01 -58.89 37.98
N PHE A 289 -6.29 -58.20 39.01
CA PHE A 289 -6.07 -58.31 40.46
C PHE A 289 -4.85 -59.17 40.92
N MET A 290 -4.07 -58.58 41.83
CA MET A 290 -3.18 -59.06 42.93
C MET A 290 -1.76 -58.46 42.84
N ASP A 291 -1.45 -57.62 43.78
CA ASP A 291 -0.82 -57.78 45.08
C ASP A 291 0.75 -57.76 45.10
N GLY A 292 1.29 -56.95 45.94
CA GLY A 292 2.57 -57.27 46.60
C GLY A 292 3.77 -56.35 46.36
N GLY A 293 3.95 -55.33 47.17
CA GLY A 293 5.18 -55.27 47.94
C GLY A 293 6.30 -54.29 47.60
N LYS A 294 6.48 -53.38 48.54
CA LYS A 294 7.73 -52.78 49.04
C LYS A 294 8.23 -51.42 48.52
N ALA A 295 8.15 -50.52 49.47
CA ALA A 295 8.76 -49.24 49.57
C ALA A 295 10.30 -49.28 49.57
N VAL A 296 10.92 -48.24 48.93
CA VAL A 296 12.18 -47.63 49.39
C VAL A 296 12.07 -46.12 49.22
N LEU A 297 12.29 -45.46 50.34
CA LEU A 297 12.40 -44.02 50.51
C LEU A 297 13.62 -43.44 49.75
N GLY A 298 13.46 -42.24 49.21
CA GLY A 298 14.55 -41.36 48.81
C GLY A 298 14.02 -39.94 48.74
N GLU A 299 14.28 -39.17 49.79
CA GLU A 299 14.04 -37.72 49.91
C GLU A 299 14.90 -36.93 48.95
N ALA A 300 14.36 -35.88 48.34
CA ALA A 300 14.85 -34.52 48.47
C ALA A 300 14.17 -33.53 47.50
N GLY A 301 13.74 -32.40 48.02
CA GLY A 301 13.83 -31.10 47.41
C GLY A 301 12.55 -30.57 46.76
N GLY A 302 11.76 -29.87 47.54
CA GLY A 302 10.59 -29.12 47.12
C GLY A 302 10.89 -27.91 46.25
N ALA A 303 10.02 -27.68 45.32
CA ALA A 303 9.67 -26.34 44.82
C ALA A 303 8.22 -26.38 44.35
N THR A 304 7.35 -25.81 45.13
CA THR A 304 5.93 -25.62 44.83
C THR A 304 5.77 -24.61 43.71
N ALA A 305 5.38 -25.05 42.51
CA ALA A 305 4.83 -24.20 41.48
C ALA A 305 3.31 -24.11 41.65
N ALA A 306 2.80 -22.92 41.91
CA ALA A 306 1.37 -22.64 41.96
C ALA A 306 0.74 -22.76 40.57
N PRO A 307 -0.48 -23.28 40.45
CA PRO A 307 -1.18 -23.34 39.15
C PRO A 307 -1.66 -21.95 38.73
N LEU A 308 -1.25 -21.53 37.53
CA LEU A 308 -1.78 -20.37 36.85
C LEU A 308 -3.20 -20.67 36.36
N THR A 309 -4.18 -20.00 36.96
CA THR A 309 -5.56 -19.97 36.51
C THR A 309 -5.63 -19.16 35.21
N PRO A 310 -6.32 -19.63 34.15
CA PRO A 310 -6.55 -18.84 32.94
C PRO A 310 -7.51 -17.67 33.22
N PRO A 311 -7.34 -16.51 32.54
CA PRO A 311 -8.22 -15.37 32.72
C PRO A 311 -9.63 -15.69 32.20
N VAL A 312 -10.62 -15.42 33.04
CA VAL A 312 -12.05 -15.49 32.72
C VAL A 312 -12.35 -14.35 31.73
N ILE A 313 -12.71 -14.69 30.49
CA ILE A 313 -13.22 -13.75 29.53
C ILE A 313 -14.68 -13.45 29.87
N ALA A 314 -14.96 -12.23 30.29
CA ALA A 314 -16.33 -11.74 30.49
C ALA A 314 -17.06 -11.64 29.13
N PRO A 315 -18.35 -11.96 29.05
CA PRO A 315 -19.09 -11.86 27.79
C PRO A 315 -19.30 -10.39 27.41
N VAL A 316 -18.92 -10.07 26.16
CA VAL A 316 -19.18 -8.79 25.53
C VAL A 316 -20.68 -8.62 25.36
N ALA A 317 -21.25 -7.56 25.95
CA ALA A 317 -22.64 -7.18 25.81
C ALA A 317 -22.97 -6.88 24.32
N ALA A 318 -24.08 -7.42 23.84
CA ALA A 318 -24.60 -7.18 22.51
C ALA A 318 -24.95 -5.69 22.31
N PRO A 319 -24.75 -5.13 21.10
CA PRO A 319 -25.11 -3.75 20.82
C PRO A 319 -26.63 -3.58 20.79
N VAL A 320 -27.11 -2.57 21.54
CA VAL A 320 -28.48 -2.09 21.53
C VAL A 320 -28.83 -1.59 20.14
N ALA A 321 -29.89 -2.15 19.54
CA ALA A 321 -30.44 -1.70 18.28
C ALA A 321 -30.98 -0.26 18.44
N ALA A 322 -30.35 0.68 17.77
CA ALA A 322 -30.86 2.04 17.63
C ALA A 322 -32.02 2.04 16.60
N THR A 323 -33.20 2.31 17.09
CA THR A 323 -34.41 2.56 16.28
C THR A 323 -34.22 3.85 15.49
N VAL A 324 -34.08 3.72 14.17
CA VAL A 324 -34.07 4.86 13.24
C VAL A 324 -35.52 5.36 13.08
N ALA A 325 -35.80 6.54 13.61
CA ALA A 325 -37.04 7.27 13.38
C ALA A 325 -37.05 7.82 11.94
N SER A 326 -38.12 7.54 11.19
CA SER A 326 -38.37 8.07 9.85
C SER A 326 -38.64 9.59 9.90
N PRO A 327 -38.05 10.40 9.00
CA PRO A 327 -38.40 11.81 8.88
C PRO A 327 -39.76 12.00 8.15
N PRO A 328 -40.46 13.10 8.41
CA PRO A 328 -41.77 13.39 7.80
C PRO A 328 -41.63 13.81 6.33
N ALA A 329 -42.62 13.47 5.54
CA ALA A 329 -42.78 13.80 4.15
C ALA A 329 -42.80 15.34 3.93
N ALA A 330 -41.89 15.86 3.13
CA ALA A 330 -41.93 17.22 2.61
C ALA A 330 -42.40 17.20 1.14
N THR A 331 -43.31 18.09 0.89
CA THR A 331 -44.06 18.37 -0.33
C THR A 331 -43.18 18.67 -1.54
N ALA A 332 -43.63 18.23 -2.70
CA ALA A 332 -43.09 18.41 -4.04
C ALA A 332 -43.05 19.89 -4.47
N GLY A 333 -41.92 20.27 -5.09
CA GLY A 333 -41.74 21.53 -5.81
C GLY A 333 -40.53 21.49 -6.68
N ALA A 334 -40.78 21.30 -7.96
CA ALA A 334 -39.96 21.48 -9.18
C ALA A 334 -38.54 22.03 -9.07
N ALA A 335 -37.57 21.28 -9.61
CA ALA A 335 -36.64 21.60 -10.69
C ALA A 335 -35.62 20.46 -10.85
N ALA A 336 -35.83 19.60 -11.82
CA ALA A 336 -34.92 18.53 -12.18
C ALA A 336 -34.21 18.94 -13.44
N GLU A 337 -32.88 19.00 -13.37
CA GLU A 337 -31.95 18.71 -14.46
C GLU A 337 -30.53 18.76 -13.86
N GLY A 338 -29.89 17.61 -13.67
CA GLY A 338 -28.50 17.59 -13.23
C GLY A 338 -27.92 16.25 -12.74
N ASP A 339 -28.69 15.17 -12.58
CA ASP A 339 -28.20 13.97 -11.86
C ASP A 339 -28.05 12.67 -12.67
N ALA A 340 -27.89 12.76 -13.99
CA ALA A 340 -27.71 11.54 -14.83
C ALA A 340 -26.27 11.06 -14.97
N HIS A 341 -25.26 11.83 -14.55
CA HIS A 341 -23.84 11.46 -14.78
C HIS A 341 -23.17 10.63 -13.67
N HIS A 342 -23.73 10.58 -12.47
CA HIS A 342 -23.09 9.87 -11.36
C HIS A 342 -23.35 8.35 -11.30
N ALA A 343 -24.39 7.86 -11.94
CA ALA A 343 -24.74 6.43 -11.92
C ALA A 343 -23.96 5.59 -12.95
N VAL A 344 -23.34 6.22 -13.95
CA VAL A 344 -22.68 5.52 -15.07
C VAL A 344 -21.27 5.05 -14.70
N LEU A 345 -20.60 5.68 -13.74
CA LEU A 345 -19.18 5.38 -13.45
C LEU A 345 -18.97 4.10 -12.64
N LEU A 346 -19.89 3.72 -11.78
CA LEU A 346 -19.80 2.47 -11.00
C LEU A 346 -20.13 1.23 -11.84
N ALA A 347 -20.93 1.40 -12.91
CA ALA A 347 -21.27 0.32 -13.83
C ALA A 347 -20.11 -0.02 -14.80
N HIS A 348 -19.22 0.93 -15.09
CA HIS A 348 -18.12 0.72 -16.05
C HIS A 348 -16.92 -0.02 -15.45
N VAL A 349 -16.75 -0.04 -14.14
CA VAL A 349 -15.67 -0.77 -13.46
C VAL A 349 -16.03 -2.25 -13.22
N VAL A 350 -17.33 -2.59 -13.23
CA VAL A 350 -17.83 -3.96 -12.99
C VAL A 350 -18.29 -4.67 -14.27
N GLY A 351 -18.45 -3.94 -15.38
CA GLY A 351 -19.08 -4.43 -16.61
C GLY A 351 -18.14 -4.60 -17.82
N MET A 352 -16.90 -5.07 -17.63
CA MET A 352 -16.04 -5.46 -18.75
C MET A 352 -16.17 -6.95 -19.10
N GLU A 353 -17.38 -7.41 -19.39
CA GLU A 353 -17.58 -8.64 -20.15
C GLU A 353 -18.92 -8.56 -20.90
N SER A 354 -18.84 -8.48 -22.19
CA SER A 354 -19.80 -8.76 -23.26
C SER A 354 -20.02 -7.57 -24.21
N GLU A 355 -19.21 -7.55 -25.23
CA GLU A 355 -19.64 -7.19 -26.60
C GLU A 355 -18.44 -7.40 -27.55
N SER A 356 -18.27 -8.66 -27.96
CA SER A 356 -17.50 -9.00 -29.15
C SER A 356 -18.25 -10.05 -29.95
N GLU A 357 -19.36 -9.65 -30.58
CA GLU A 357 -19.93 -10.38 -31.71
C GLU A 357 -20.72 -9.42 -32.60
N GLY A 358 -20.26 -9.28 -33.81
CA GLY A 358 -21.06 -8.70 -34.88
C GLY A 358 -20.40 -7.52 -35.55
N LEU A 359 -19.60 -7.79 -36.59
CA LEU A 359 -19.62 -7.07 -37.86
C LEU A 359 -18.47 -7.56 -38.76
N LEU A 360 -18.67 -8.73 -39.35
CA LEU A 360 -18.02 -9.13 -40.61
C LEU A 360 -19.10 -9.07 -41.67
N ASN A 361 -19.13 -7.98 -42.42
CA ASN A 361 -19.71 -7.97 -43.78
C ASN A 361 -19.13 -6.76 -44.53
N VAL A 362 -18.05 -6.99 -45.24
CA VAL A 362 -17.61 -6.12 -46.34
C VAL A 362 -17.85 -6.88 -47.62
N ARG A 363 -18.76 -6.41 -48.45
CA ARG A 363 -18.83 -6.70 -49.85
C ARG A 363 -17.85 -5.79 -50.63
N VAL A 364 -17.06 -6.46 -51.47
CA VAL A 364 -16.42 -6.04 -52.73
C VAL A 364 -16.17 -4.57 -52.92
#